data_9242c186d210ba5f8f815777f7d8b150
#
_entry.id   9242c186d210ba5f8f815777f7d8b150
#
_cell.length_a   1.000
_cell.length_b   1.000
_cell.length_c   1.000
_cell.angle_alpha   90.00
_cell.angle_beta   90.00
_cell.angle_gamma   90.00
#
_symmetry.space_group_name_H-M   'P 1'
#
loop_
_entity.id
_entity.type
_entity.pdbx_description
1 polymer ?
#
loop_
_entity_poly.entity_id
_entity_poly.type
_entity_poly.pdbx_seq_one_letter_code
_entity_poly.pdbx_strand_id
1 'polypeptide(L)'
;MSDIVKKAGVSRMTFYHYFQSKTDALNNYLHEIIESYLEECSRSLGTDSFYDAAHVRHAFLFFDQYAEFFLTLAGASLYCLMIDAINDYMIRFVDPVYPRSHYELYYYGGALLNVFLKWEADGKTEPIDAIVEVICRCCNIPLS
;
A
#
# COMPACT_ATOMS: atom_id res chain seq x y z
N MET A 1 26.12 -5.01 -7.28
CA MET A 1 26.40 -3.95 -6.27
C MET A 1 27.82 -3.44 -6.29
N SER A 2 28.81 -4.29 -6.31
CA SER A 2 30.23 -3.86 -6.36
C SER A 2 30.56 -3.00 -7.59
N ASP A 3 29.94 -3.28 -8.74
CA ASP A 3 30.17 -2.50 -9.97
C ASP A 3 29.57 -1.09 -9.89
N ILE A 4 28.41 -0.94 -9.23
CA ILE A 4 27.76 0.34 -9.01
C ILE A 4 28.64 1.21 -8.08
N VAL A 5 29.14 0.62 -7.02
CA VAL A 5 30.02 1.31 -6.06
C VAL A 5 31.31 1.77 -6.74
N LYS A 6 31.94 0.92 -7.55
CA LYS A 6 33.14 1.26 -8.32
C LYS A 6 32.90 2.39 -9.31
N LYS A 7 31.79 2.34 -10.06
CA LYS A 7 31.44 3.36 -11.05
C LYS A 7 31.15 4.72 -10.39
N ALA A 8 30.52 4.72 -9.24
CA ALA A 8 30.20 5.93 -8.50
C ALA A 8 31.41 6.53 -7.78
N GLY A 9 32.51 5.79 -7.63
CA GLY A 9 33.71 6.26 -6.94
C GLY A 9 33.53 6.48 -5.45
N VAL A 10 32.51 5.82 -4.84
CA VAL A 10 32.23 5.92 -3.40
C VAL A 10 32.60 4.63 -2.69
N SER A 11 32.88 4.72 -1.37
CA SER A 11 33.12 3.52 -0.57
C SER A 11 31.85 2.69 -0.42
N ARG A 12 32.02 1.37 -0.22
CA ARG A 12 30.90 0.46 0.03
C ARG A 12 30.07 0.93 1.25
N MET A 13 30.71 1.37 2.31
CA MET A 13 30.03 1.87 3.51
C MET A 13 29.21 3.12 3.22
N THR A 14 29.76 4.09 2.49
CA THR A 14 29.05 5.32 2.09
C THR A 14 27.83 4.98 1.25
N PHE A 15 27.96 4.05 0.31
CA PHE A 15 26.84 3.59 -0.52
C PHE A 15 25.72 2.98 0.32
N TYR A 16 26.04 2.09 1.26
CA TYR A 16 25.04 1.47 2.13
C TYR A 16 24.34 2.48 3.04
N HIS A 17 25.08 3.44 3.61
CA HIS A 17 24.49 4.50 4.43
C HIS A 17 23.54 5.37 3.62
N TYR A 18 23.92 5.75 2.42
CA TYR A 18 23.08 6.55 1.53
C TYR A 18 21.79 5.81 1.19
N PHE A 19 21.90 4.54 0.79
CA PHE A 19 20.76 3.72 0.42
C PHE A 19 19.79 3.51 1.60
N GLN A 20 20.34 3.22 2.78
CA GLN A 20 19.55 3.07 4.00
C GLN A 20 18.80 4.36 4.35
N SER A 21 19.47 5.50 4.30
CA SER A 21 18.85 6.80 4.58
C SER A 21 17.71 7.10 3.60
N LYS A 22 17.87 6.79 2.33
CA LYS A 22 16.84 6.98 1.31
C LYS A 22 15.65 6.06 1.55
N THR A 23 15.90 4.80 1.89
CA THR A 23 14.85 3.82 2.22
C THR A 23 14.07 4.24 3.45
N ASP A 24 14.75 4.73 4.50
CA ASP A 24 14.10 5.24 5.71
C ASP A 24 13.19 6.44 5.38
N ALA A 25 13.62 7.35 4.52
CA ALA A 25 12.82 8.49 4.10
C ALA A 25 11.56 8.04 3.34
N LEU A 26 11.68 7.04 2.46
CA LEU A 26 10.55 6.48 1.73
C LEU A 26 9.56 5.77 2.67
N ASN A 27 10.07 5.01 3.64
CA ASN A 27 9.23 4.36 4.65
C ASN A 27 8.49 5.39 5.51
N ASN A 28 9.15 6.45 5.93
CA ASN A 28 8.52 7.51 6.70
C ASN A 28 7.39 8.17 5.91
N TYR A 29 7.62 8.43 4.62
CA TYR A 29 6.58 9.00 3.75
C TYR A 29 5.39 8.06 3.57
N LEU A 30 5.63 6.75 3.39
CA LEU A 30 4.57 5.76 3.34
C LEU A 30 3.72 5.76 4.62
N HIS A 31 4.36 5.86 5.78
CA HIS A 31 3.66 5.92 7.06
C HIS A 31 2.82 7.20 7.18
N GLU A 32 3.34 8.34 6.74
CA GLU A 32 2.58 9.60 6.71
C GLU A 32 1.33 9.49 5.83
N ILE A 33 1.44 8.85 4.67
CA ILE A 33 0.30 8.61 3.78
C ILE A 33 -0.75 7.74 4.47
N ILE A 34 -0.34 6.67 5.14
CA ILE A 34 -1.24 5.77 5.86
C ILE A 34 -1.92 6.49 7.04
N GLU A 35 -1.18 7.29 7.79
CA GLU A 35 -1.75 8.10 8.87
C GLU A 35 -2.81 9.06 8.36
N SER A 36 -2.54 9.74 7.25
CA SER A 36 -3.51 10.62 6.60
C SER A 36 -4.77 9.87 6.15
N TYR A 37 -4.60 8.66 5.64
CA TYR A 37 -5.72 7.79 5.28
C TYR A 37 -6.58 7.44 6.50
N LEU A 38 -5.95 7.08 7.61
CA LEU A 38 -6.66 6.74 8.85
C LEU A 38 -7.42 7.94 9.41
N GLU A 39 -6.83 9.12 9.37
CA GLU A 39 -7.51 10.36 9.78
C GLU A 39 -8.75 10.64 8.93
N GLU A 40 -8.63 10.46 7.62
CA GLU A 40 -9.76 10.65 6.72
C GLU A 40 -10.86 9.61 6.94
N CYS A 41 -10.49 8.34 7.15
CA CYS A 41 -11.44 7.30 7.53
C CYS A 41 -12.20 7.65 8.80
N SER A 42 -11.48 8.12 9.82
CA SER A 42 -12.08 8.51 11.11
C SER A 42 -13.12 9.61 10.94
N ARG A 43 -12.89 10.52 10.01
CA ARG A 43 -13.83 11.64 9.75
C ARG A 43 -15.04 11.26 8.91
N SER A 44 -14.86 10.34 7.93
CA SER A 44 -15.88 10.10 6.90
C SER A 44 -16.59 8.75 7.00
N LEU A 45 -15.88 7.68 7.36
CA LEU A 45 -16.42 6.32 7.39
C LEU A 45 -16.37 5.66 8.78
N GLY A 46 -15.55 6.19 9.68
CA GLY A 46 -15.25 5.55 10.95
C GLY A 46 -14.14 4.52 10.84
N THR A 47 -13.73 4.01 11.99
CA THR A 47 -12.62 3.03 12.11
C THR A 47 -13.07 1.74 12.81
N ASP A 48 -14.37 1.48 12.86
CA ASP A 48 -14.94 0.29 13.50
C ASP A 48 -14.82 -0.95 12.61
N SER A 49 -14.62 -0.73 11.31
CA SER A 49 -14.40 -1.79 10.33
C SER A 49 -13.52 -1.23 9.20
N PHE A 50 -12.71 -2.09 8.60
CA PHE A 50 -11.96 -1.79 7.38
C PHE A 50 -12.17 -2.88 6.33
N TYR A 51 -13.06 -3.83 6.60
CA TYR A 51 -13.31 -5.00 5.74
C TYR A 51 -14.72 -4.93 5.16
N ASP A 52 -14.99 -3.85 4.41
CA ASP A 52 -16.27 -3.62 3.76
C ASP A 52 -16.07 -2.83 2.45
N ALA A 53 -17.12 -2.83 1.62
CA ALA A 53 -17.06 -2.21 0.29
C ALA A 53 -16.77 -0.70 0.34
N ALA A 54 -17.33 0.01 1.31
CA ALA A 54 -17.13 1.45 1.45
C ALA A 54 -15.67 1.79 1.77
N HIS A 55 -15.04 1.01 2.66
CA HIS A 55 -13.62 1.20 2.98
C HIS A 55 -12.71 0.81 1.82
N VAL A 56 -13.03 -0.26 1.09
CA VAL A 56 -12.27 -0.63 -0.12
C VAL A 56 -12.31 0.50 -1.14
N ARG A 57 -13.49 1.03 -1.42
CA ARG A 57 -13.67 2.14 -2.36
C ARG A 57 -12.92 3.39 -1.90
N HIS A 58 -13.05 3.73 -0.64
CA HIS A 58 -12.38 4.89 -0.05
C HIS A 58 -10.85 4.76 -0.13
N ALA A 59 -10.32 3.56 0.15
CA ALA A 59 -8.89 3.30 0.07
C ALA A 59 -8.36 3.54 -1.35
N PHE A 60 -9.00 2.97 -2.36
CA PHE A 60 -8.58 3.16 -3.75
C PHE A 60 -8.61 4.63 -4.16
N LEU A 61 -9.67 5.35 -3.82
CA LEU A 61 -9.79 6.77 -4.15
C LEU A 61 -8.80 7.63 -3.37
N PHE A 62 -8.55 7.31 -2.11
CA PHE A 62 -7.56 8.04 -1.33
C PHE A 62 -6.15 7.84 -1.88
N PHE A 63 -5.73 6.58 -2.06
CA PHE A 63 -4.38 6.28 -2.51
C PHE A 63 -4.15 6.65 -3.99
N ASP A 64 -5.19 6.82 -4.78
CA ASP A 64 -5.10 7.35 -6.14
C ASP A 64 -4.41 8.72 -6.19
N GLN A 65 -4.56 9.53 -5.14
CA GLN A 65 -3.89 10.83 -5.04
C GLN A 65 -2.36 10.71 -5.04
N TYR A 66 -1.84 9.55 -4.66
CA TYR A 66 -0.41 9.26 -4.58
C TYR A 66 0.04 8.25 -5.65
N ALA A 67 -0.75 8.07 -6.70
CA ALA A 67 -0.51 7.06 -7.72
C ALA A 67 0.87 7.16 -8.35
N GLU A 68 1.32 8.37 -8.67
CA GLU A 68 2.65 8.59 -9.27
C GLU A 68 3.76 8.08 -8.35
N PHE A 69 3.65 8.35 -7.06
CA PHE A 69 4.62 7.86 -6.08
C PHE A 69 4.64 6.33 -6.03
N PHE A 70 3.47 5.70 -5.92
CA PHE A 70 3.38 4.23 -5.86
C PHE A 70 3.88 3.57 -7.14
N LEU A 71 3.54 4.11 -8.30
CA LEU A 71 4.01 3.57 -9.58
C LEU A 71 5.52 3.76 -9.75
N THR A 72 6.07 4.86 -9.23
CA THR A 72 7.52 5.09 -9.24
C THR A 72 8.25 4.06 -8.37
N LEU A 73 7.72 3.76 -7.17
CA LEU A 73 8.29 2.71 -6.31
C LEU A 73 8.24 1.34 -6.99
N ALA A 74 7.13 1.01 -7.61
CA ALA A 74 6.98 -0.26 -8.33
C ALA A 74 7.97 -0.36 -9.50
N GLY A 75 8.11 0.72 -10.27
CA GLY A 75 9.06 0.79 -11.39
C GLY A 75 10.51 0.72 -10.96
N ALA A 76 10.83 1.15 -9.74
CA ALA A 76 12.17 1.08 -9.16
C ALA A 76 12.44 -0.26 -8.44
N SER A 77 11.55 -1.24 -8.56
CA SER A 77 11.63 -2.53 -7.86
C SER A 77 11.63 -2.42 -6.33
N LEU A 78 10.94 -1.41 -5.81
CA LEU A 78 10.79 -1.17 -4.37
C LEU A 78 9.40 -1.60 -3.86
N TYR A 79 8.81 -2.59 -4.50
CA TYR A 79 7.52 -3.17 -4.10
C TYR A 79 7.52 -3.64 -2.65
N CYS A 80 8.67 -4.14 -2.16
CA CYS A 80 8.79 -4.61 -0.78
C CYS A 80 8.45 -3.52 0.25
N LEU A 81 8.76 -2.26 -0.01
CA LEU A 81 8.42 -1.16 0.91
C LEU A 81 6.90 -0.98 1.02
N MET A 82 6.19 -1.10 -0.10
CA MET A 82 4.73 -0.98 -0.11
C MET A 82 4.06 -2.16 0.57
N ILE A 83 4.52 -3.39 0.27
CA ILE A 83 3.91 -4.59 0.87
C ILE A 83 4.18 -4.66 2.38
N ASP A 84 5.36 -4.27 2.84
CA ASP A 84 5.67 -4.21 4.26
C ASP A 84 4.78 -3.17 4.97
N ALA A 85 4.57 -2.01 4.36
CA ALA A 85 3.72 -0.95 4.92
C ALA A 85 2.25 -1.41 5.03
N ILE A 86 1.70 -2.05 4.01
CA ILE A 86 0.32 -2.53 4.06
C ILE A 86 0.14 -3.70 5.01
N ASN A 87 1.11 -4.59 5.10
CA ASN A 87 1.06 -5.68 6.07
C ASN A 87 1.07 -5.14 7.50
N ASP A 88 1.93 -4.17 7.78
CA ASP A 88 1.97 -3.50 9.08
C ASP A 88 0.63 -2.83 9.41
N TYR A 89 0.04 -2.13 8.45
CA TYR A 89 -1.29 -1.53 8.57
C TYR A 89 -2.35 -2.58 8.92
N MET A 90 -2.37 -3.70 8.22
CA MET A 90 -3.34 -4.77 8.46
C MET A 90 -3.25 -5.30 9.90
N ILE A 91 -2.05 -5.54 10.39
CA ILE A 91 -1.85 -6.09 11.74
C ILE A 91 -2.18 -5.06 12.82
N ARG A 92 -1.80 -3.81 12.63
CA ARG A 92 -1.99 -2.77 13.67
C ARG A 92 -3.40 -2.23 13.73
N PHE A 93 -4.07 -2.07 12.61
CA PHE A 93 -5.32 -1.30 12.54
C PHE A 93 -6.52 -2.15 12.12
N VAL A 94 -6.34 -3.15 11.26
CA VAL A 94 -7.45 -3.99 10.81
C VAL A 94 -7.70 -5.14 11.78
N ASP A 95 -6.67 -5.85 12.20
CA ASP A 95 -6.79 -6.99 13.12
C ASP A 95 -7.53 -6.65 14.42
N PRO A 96 -7.27 -5.51 15.11
CA PRO A 96 -7.96 -5.19 16.36
C PRO A 96 -9.48 -5.01 16.20
N VAL A 97 -9.95 -4.49 15.08
CA VAL A 97 -11.39 -4.21 14.85
C VAL A 97 -12.08 -5.33 14.09
N TYR A 98 -11.33 -6.15 13.38
CA TYR A 98 -11.85 -7.27 12.62
C TYR A 98 -10.86 -8.43 12.69
N PRO A 99 -10.82 -9.14 13.84
CA PRO A 99 -9.81 -10.19 14.05
C PRO A 99 -9.91 -11.29 13.00
N ARG A 100 -8.78 -11.54 12.35
CA ARG A 100 -8.63 -12.56 11.34
C ARG A 100 -7.30 -13.29 11.56
N SER A 101 -7.17 -14.46 10.92
CA SER A 101 -5.86 -15.07 10.78
C SER A 101 -4.90 -14.07 10.12
N HIS A 102 -3.65 -14.00 10.58
CA HIS A 102 -2.65 -13.14 9.93
C HIS A 102 -2.47 -13.51 8.45
N TYR A 103 -2.64 -14.76 8.08
CA TYR A 103 -2.58 -15.19 6.68
C TYR A 103 -3.71 -14.57 5.86
N GLU A 104 -4.92 -14.47 6.41
CA GLU A 104 -6.04 -13.79 5.74
C GLU A 104 -5.78 -12.30 5.59
N LEU A 105 -5.18 -11.67 6.59
CA LEU A 105 -4.81 -10.25 6.53
C LEU A 105 -3.73 -10.00 5.49
N TYR A 106 -2.71 -10.85 5.42
CA TYR A 106 -1.68 -10.77 4.37
C TYR A 106 -2.28 -11.00 2.98
N TYR A 107 -3.17 -11.96 2.84
CA TYR A 107 -3.90 -12.21 1.59
C TYR A 107 -4.68 -10.97 1.15
N TYR A 108 -5.45 -10.39 2.06
CA TYR A 108 -6.27 -9.21 1.78
C TYR A 108 -5.41 -8.00 1.42
N GLY A 109 -4.38 -7.73 2.20
CA GLY A 109 -3.46 -6.63 1.94
C GLY A 109 -2.73 -6.77 0.60
N GLY A 110 -2.26 -7.96 0.29
CA GLY A 110 -1.63 -8.26 -0.99
C GLY A 110 -2.58 -8.09 -2.16
N ALA A 111 -3.82 -8.54 -2.01
CA ALA A 111 -4.86 -8.39 -3.03
C ALA A 111 -5.15 -6.91 -3.31
N LEU A 112 -5.36 -6.11 -2.26
CA LEU A 112 -5.61 -4.67 -2.41
C LEU A 112 -4.46 -3.97 -3.12
N LEU A 113 -3.22 -4.17 -2.67
CA LEU A 113 -2.06 -3.51 -3.25
C LEU A 113 -1.85 -3.92 -4.69
N ASN A 114 -1.89 -5.22 -4.98
CA ASN A 114 -1.62 -5.72 -6.32
C ASN A 114 -2.67 -5.23 -7.33
N VAL A 115 -3.94 -5.28 -6.95
CA VAL A 115 -5.04 -4.80 -7.81
C VAL A 115 -4.96 -3.28 -8.00
N PHE A 116 -4.67 -2.53 -6.94
CA PHE A 116 -4.50 -1.08 -7.01
C PHE A 116 -3.40 -0.71 -8.01
N LEU A 117 -2.22 -1.32 -7.89
CA LEU A 117 -1.10 -1.01 -8.79
C LEU A 117 -1.43 -1.36 -10.24
N LYS A 118 -2.12 -2.46 -10.48
CA LYS A 118 -2.54 -2.85 -11.83
C LYS A 118 -3.54 -1.85 -12.42
N TRP A 119 -4.54 -1.46 -11.62
CA TRP A 119 -5.55 -0.50 -12.03
C TRP A 119 -4.93 0.86 -12.40
N GLU A 120 -4.00 1.34 -11.58
CA GLU A 120 -3.26 2.58 -11.87
C GLU A 120 -2.38 2.45 -13.11
N ALA A 121 -1.63 1.35 -13.22
CA ALA A 121 -0.75 1.11 -14.37
C ALA A 121 -1.51 1.01 -15.69
N ASP A 122 -2.74 0.50 -15.67
CA ASP A 122 -3.61 0.42 -16.84
C ASP A 122 -4.28 1.76 -17.18
N GLY A 123 -4.01 2.82 -16.41
CA GLY A 123 -4.62 4.14 -16.62
C GLY A 123 -6.06 4.25 -16.15
N LYS A 124 -6.45 3.41 -15.20
CA LYS A 124 -7.81 3.41 -14.61
C LYS A 124 -8.91 3.22 -15.66
N THR A 125 -8.68 2.34 -16.61
CA THR A 125 -9.63 2.06 -17.69
C THR A 125 -10.94 1.45 -17.19
N GLU A 126 -10.85 0.63 -16.11
CA GLU A 126 -12.06 0.13 -15.45
C GLU A 126 -12.56 1.15 -14.43
N PRO A 127 -13.89 1.34 -14.32
CA PRO A 127 -14.42 2.23 -13.29
C PRO A 127 -14.18 1.68 -11.90
N ILE A 128 -14.04 2.57 -10.91
CA ILE A 128 -13.74 2.19 -9.52
C ILE A 128 -14.77 1.18 -8.98
N ASP A 129 -16.03 1.31 -9.31
CA ASP A 129 -17.05 0.40 -8.79
C ASP A 129 -16.86 -1.03 -9.29
N ALA A 130 -16.37 -1.22 -10.52
CA ALA A 130 -16.03 -2.54 -11.05
C ALA A 130 -14.85 -3.16 -10.29
N ILE A 131 -13.86 -2.36 -9.94
CA ILE A 131 -12.70 -2.83 -9.15
C ILE A 131 -13.14 -3.22 -7.74
N VAL A 132 -13.96 -2.41 -7.09
CA VAL A 132 -14.51 -2.70 -5.75
C VAL A 132 -15.31 -4.00 -5.79
N GLU A 133 -16.13 -4.21 -6.82
CA GLU A 133 -16.90 -5.45 -6.98
C GLU A 133 -15.99 -6.69 -7.08
N VAL A 134 -14.89 -6.59 -7.84
CA VAL A 134 -13.91 -7.69 -7.95
C VAL A 134 -13.32 -8.03 -6.58
N ILE A 135 -12.85 -7.02 -5.86
CA ILE A 135 -12.24 -7.22 -4.54
C ILE A 135 -13.26 -7.84 -3.58
N CYS A 136 -14.47 -7.30 -3.51
CA CYS A 136 -15.49 -7.79 -2.60
C CYS A 136 -15.88 -9.23 -2.91
N ARG A 137 -16.05 -9.58 -4.18
CA ARG A 137 -16.35 -10.94 -4.59
C ARG A 137 -15.23 -11.92 -4.24
N CYS A 138 -13.97 -11.56 -4.51
CA CYS A 138 -12.84 -12.44 -4.27
C CYS A 138 -12.49 -12.58 -2.79
N CYS A 139 -12.80 -11.58 -1.98
CA CYS A 139 -12.51 -11.58 -0.54
C CYS A 139 -13.72 -11.89 0.33
N ASN A 140 -14.85 -12.28 -0.26
CA ASN A 140 -16.11 -12.53 0.45
C ASN A 140 -16.59 -11.34 1.29
N ILE A 141 -16.46 -10.15 0.75
CA ILE A 141 -16.94 -8.92 1.38
C ILE A 141 -18.32 -8.60 0.81
N PRO A 142 -19.35 -8.38 1.67
CA PRO A 142 -20.67 -7.96 1.18
C PRO A 142 -20.60 -6.61 0.46
N LEU A 143 -21.34 -6.48 -0.64
CA LEU A 143 -21.41 -5.22 -1.42
C LEU A 143 -22.27 -4.15 -0.74
N SER A 144 -23.14 -4.54 0.18
CA SER A 144 -24.04 -3.64 0.87
C SER A 144 -23.75 -3.56 2.35
#